data_7f8e867968995089fcc3bfd3648fdcf1
#
_entry.id   7f8e867968995089fcc3bfd3648fdcf1
#
_cell.length_a   1.000
_cell.length_b   1.000
_cell.length_c   1.000
_cell.angle_alpha   90.00
_cell.angle_beta   90.00
_cell.angle_gamma   90.00
#
_symmetry.space_group_name_H-M   'P 1'
#
loop_
_entity.id
_entity.type
_entity.pdbx_description
1 polymer ?
#
loop_
_entity_poly.entity_id
_entity_poly.type
_entity_poly.pdbx_seq_one_letter_code
_entity_poly.pdbx_strand_id
1 'polypeptide(L)'
;MLFDPNRVGGLPVTEGHSGVRPAAPAPARSAENTDGGQIDNLALLAIDDIEDFWSQNYGGGSLFGEFTPVERLVSFNSDQEPGLEICGQNTLGLTNAFYCTNADVMAWDRGVAIPVAAQYFGQMGVVGVMAHEYGHAVQHQARLVDPSTPVLVSEQQADCFAGVYLRWVAAGNSPRFELSTGDGLNHVLAGLIYIRDPLMTQLNAVMTGNEHGSALDRVSAFQIGFSGNVDQCAAIDMTEIKKRRGDLPKFLDSEFFGQTQSGNTTITTDLLTDLMEVLGQIYAPATPPKLSTEPAECPDAKPSPPASYCPSTNTITVDPPGLKALGEAKNENDEQELLQGDNTAISVLTSRYALAVQHQKGLAIDTPVSAMRTGCLTGVAQARMAEPDQAIRLSAGDTDEAISGLLTNGLAASDVNGALLGAGFSRILAYRSGLQGDDAQCYQRFP
;
A
#
# COMPACT_ATOMS: atom_id res chain seq x y z
N MET A 1 2.28 -21.90 -0.26
CA MET A 1 1.98 -21.97 -1.72
C MET A 1 3.15 -21.31 -2.41
N LEU A 2 3.74 -21.95 -3.43
CA LEU A 2 4.83 -21.37 -4.22
C LEU A 2 4.30 -20.15 -4.99
N PHE A 3 5.15 -19.17 -5.17
CA PHE A 3 4.82 -17.97 -5.93
C PHE A 3 4.64 -18.32 -7.43
N ASP A 4 3.57 -17.79 -8.01
CA ASP A 4 3.31 -17.85 -9.46
C ASP A 4 3.35 -16.41 -10.02
N PRO A 5 4.32 -16.09 -10.89
CA PRO A 5 4.46 -14.75 -11.44
C PRO A 5 3.30 -14.32 -12.34
N ASN A 6 2.48 -15.26 -12.78
CA ASN A 6 1.30 -15.00 -13.62
C ASN A 6 0.02 -14.79 -12.80
N ARG A 7 0.13 -14.73 -11.47
CA ARG A 7 -1.03 -14.58 -10.58
C ARG A 7 -0.83 -13.48 -9.55
N VAL A 8 -1.93 -12.78 -9.27
CA VAL A 8 -2.06 -11.74 -8.25
C VAL A 8 -3.18 -12.15 -7.30
N GLY A 9 -2.87 -12.40 -6.02
CA GLY A 9 -3.85 -12.89 -5.06
C GLY A 9 -4.56 -14.18 -5.51
N GLY A 10 -3.93 -15.01 -6.35
CA GLY A 10 -4.50 -16.24 -6.91
C GLY A 10 -5.31 -16.04 -8.21
N LEU A 11 -5.58 -14.80 -8.63
CA LEU A 11 -6.20 -14.49 -9.92
C LEU A 11 -5.13 -14.36 -11.02
N PRO A 12 -5.47 -14.61 -12.30
CA PRO A 12 -4.56 -14.29 -13.40
C PRO A 12 -4.15 -12.82 -13.40
N VAL A 13 -2.91 -12.53 -13.84
CA VAL A 13 -2.52 -11.16 -14.16
C VAL A 13 -3.30 -10.70 -15.38
N THR A 14 -3.97 -9.56 -15.26
CA THR A 14 -4.76 -8.96 -16.35
C THR A 14 -4.42 -7.48 -16.48
N GLU A 15 -4.40 -7.02 -17.70
CA GLU A 15 -4.32 -5.60 -18.07
C GLU A 15 -5.62 -5.20 -18.77
N GLY A 16 -5.85 -3.91 -18.92
CA GLY A 16 -6.99 -3.35 -19.62
C GLY A 16 -7.85 -2.44 -18.77
N HIS A 17 -9.09 -2.23 -19.22
CA HIS A 17 -10.00 -1.29 -18.58
C HIS A 17 -10.29 -1.66 -17.12
N SER A 18 -10.35 -0.63 -16.27
CA SER A 18 -10.77 -0.74 -14.87
C SER A 18 -11.74 0.41 -14.57
N GLY A 19 -12.93 0.07 -14.08
CA GLY A 19 -13.98 1.05 -13.83
C GLY A 19 -15.37 0.51 -14.14
N VAL A 20 -16.29 1.41 -14.45
CA VAL A 20 -17.69 1.09 -14.75
C VAL A 20 -17.78 0.35 -16.09
N ARG A 21 -18.46 -0.82 -16.09
CA ARG A 21 -18.71 -1.57 -17.32
C ARG A 21 -19.62 -0.81 -18.28
N PRO A 22 -19.39 -0.91 -19.60
CA PRO A 22 -20.25 -0.22 -20.59
C PRO A 22 -21.74 -0.55 -20.48
N ALA A 23 -22.08 -1.76 -20.01
CA ALA A 23 -23.44 -2.24 -19.84
C ALA A 23 -23.88 -2.29 -18.37
N ALA A 24 -23.23 -1.52 -17.49
CA ALA A 24 -23.62 -1.46 -16.09
C ALA A 24 -25.09 -0.98 -15.96
N PRO A 25 -25.89 -1.62 -15.09
CA PRO A 25 -27.24 -1.12 -14.79
C PRO A 25 -27.15 0.25 -14.14
N ALA A 26 -28.20 1.06 -14.28
CA ALA A 26 -28.31 2.31 -13.53
C ALA A 26 -28.36 2.04 -12.03
N PRO A 27 -27.95 3.01 -11.17
CA PRO A 27 -28.08 2.87 -9.73
C PRO A 27 -29.53 2.54 -9.34
N ALA A 28 -29.71 1.56 -8.44
CA ALA A 28 -30.98 1.17 -7.91
C ALA A 28 -31.42 2.04 -6.72
N ARG A 29 -30.43 2.49 -5.93
CA ARG A 29 -30.64 3.38 -4.78
C ARG A 29 -30.49 4.85 -5.17
N SER A 30 -30.96 5.73 -4.30
CA SER A 30 -30.80 7.17 -4.40
C SER A 30 -30.18 7.72 -3.11
N ALA A 31 -29.50 8.85 -3.20
CA ALA A 31 -28.95 9.56 -2.07
C ALA A 31 -29.76 10.82 -1.76
N GLU A 32 -29.84 11.17 -0.49
CA GLU A 32 -30.31 12.49 -0.05
C GLU A 32 -29.33 13.56 -0.56
N ASN A 33 -29.85 14.73 -0.90
CA ASN A 33 -29.07 15.91 -1.31
C ASN A 33 -28.16 15.68 -2.54
N THR A 34 -28.44 14.67 -3.36
CA THR A 34 -27.72 14.43 -4.63
C THR A 34 -27.96 15.54 -5.63
N ASP A 35 -26.97 15.85 -6.47
CA ASP A 35 -27.14 16.70 -7.64
C ASP A 35 -27.42 15.90 -8.93
N GLY A 36 -27.43 14.56 -8.84
CA GLY A 36 -27.61 13.65 -9.98
C GLY A 36 -26.43 13.62 -10.95
N GLY A 37 -25.29 14.19 -10.56
CA GLY A 37 -24.08 14.26 -11.39
C GLY A 37 -23.34 12.92 -11.50
N GLN A 38 -22.25 12.94 -12.26
CA GLN A 38 -21.44 11.72 -12.52
C GLN A 38 -20.80 11.15 -11.24
N ILE A 39 -20.42 12.02 -10.31
CA ILE A 39 -19.79 11.61 -9.05
C ILE A 39 -20.80 10.86 -8.17
N ASP A 40 -22.01 11.40 -8.00
CA ASP A 40 -23.06 10.73 -7.25
C ASP A 40 -23.48 9.41 -7.91
N ASN A 41 -23.59 9.39 -9.25
CA ASN A 41 -23.89 8.16 -9.97
C ASN A 41 -22.80 7.07 -9.75
N LEU A 42 -21.51 7.45 -9.76
CA LEU A 42 -20.41 6.52 -9.50
C LEU A 42 -20.46 5.98 -8.07
N ALA A 43 -20.67 6.85 -7.08
CA ALA A 43 -20.80 6.46 -5.68
C ALA A 43 -21.99 5.51 -5.45
N LEU A 44 -23.15 5.82 -6.02
CA LEU A 44 -24.35 4.98 -5.92
C LEU A 44 -24.17 3.62 -6.61
N LEU A 45 -23.54 3.59 -7.80
CA LEU A 45 -23.18 2.31 -8.46
C LEU A 45 -22.24 1.47 -7.60
N ALA A 46 -21.25 2.11 -6.96
CA ALA A 46 -20.32 1.42 -6.06
C ALA A 46 -21.07 0.82 -4.85
N ILE A 47 -21.96 1.57 -4.23
CA ILE A 47 -22.76 1.12 -3.08
C ILE A 47 -23.66 -0.05 -3.48
N ASP A 48 -24.40 0.06 -4.58
CA ASP A 48 -25.26 -1.04 -5.07
C ASP A 48 -24.44 -2.32 -5.33
N ASP A 49 -23.25 -2.20 -5.89
CA ASP A 49 -22.37 -3.35 -6.18
C ASP A 49 -21.81 -3.99 -4.91
N ILE A 50 -21.45 -3.15 -3.93
CA ILE A 50 -20.97 -3.59 -2.61
C ILE A 50 -22.10 -4.28 -1.84
N GLU A 51 -23.33 -3.74 -1.89
CA GLU A 51 -24.49 -4.36 -1.28
C GLU A 51 -24.84 -5.71 -1.92
N ASP A 52 -24.77 -5.82 -3.24
CA ASP A 52 -24.91 -7.10 -3.96
C ASP A 52 -23.85 -8.12 -3.53
N PHE A 53 -22.60 -7.68 -3.38
CA PHE A 53 -21.53 -8.54 -2.86
C PHE A 53 -21.84 -9.04 -1.45
N TRP A 54 -22.16 -8.13 -0.53
CA TRP A 54 -22.42 -8.50 0.86
C TRP A 54 -23.69 -9.32 1.03
N SER A 55 -24.74 -9.09 0.24
CA SER A 55 -25.94 -9.93 0.26
C SER A 55 -25.67 -11.40 -0.03
N GLN A 56 -24.60 -11.69 -0.79
CA GLN A 56 -24.17 -13.05 -1.17
C GLN A 56 -23.08 -13.62 -0.25
N ASN A 57 -22.31 -12.76 0.43
CA ASN A 57 -21.11 -13.16 1.16
C ASN A 57 -21.17 -12.87 2.66
N TYR A 58 -22.24 -12.21 3.13
CA TYR A 58 -22.51 -12.01 4.54
C TYR A 58 -23.21 -13.24 5.13
N GLY A 59 -22.91 -13.54 6.38
CA GLY A 59 -23.49 -14.70 7.07
C GLY A 59 -22.58 -15.93 7.04
N GLY A 60 -22.57 -16.65 8.15
CA GLY A 60 -21.62 -17.72 8.42
C GLY A 60 -20.26 -17.22 8.87
N GLY A 61 -19.41 -18.11 9.40
CA GLY A 61 -18.10 -17.73 9.91
C GLY A 61 -18.17 -16.64 10.99
N SER A 62 -17.40 -15.58 10.80
CA SER A 62 -17.29 -14.46 11.74
C SER A 62 -18.37 -13.39 11.59
N LEU A 63 -19.16 -13.39 10.50
CA LEU A 63 -20.26 -12.45 10.27
C LEU A 63 -21.60 -13.12 10.58
N PHE A 64 -22.13 -12.89 11.75
CA PHE A 64 -23.39 -13.49 12.20
C PHE A 64 -24.59 -12.63 11.81
N GLY A 65 -25.72 -13.29 11.50
CA GLY A 65 -26.98 -12.66 11.16
C GLY A 65 -27.24 -12.57 9.67
N GLU A 66 -28.19 -11.72 9.30
CA GLU A 66 -28.56 -11.45 7.93
C GLU A 66 -28.03 -10.07 7.53
N PHE A 67 -27.57 -9.93 6.29
CA PHE A 67 -27.13 -8.65 5.77
C PHE A 67 -28.31 -7.69 5.61
N THR A 68 -28.12 -6.47 6.04
CA THR A 68 -29.08 -5.37 5.83
C THR A 68 -28.33 -4.20 5.18
N PRO A 69 -28.79 -3.68 4.04
CA PRO A 69 -28.22 -2.48 3.45
C PRO A 69 -28.23 -1.29 4.40
N VAL A 70 -27.24 -0.40 4.28
CA VAL A 70 -27.18 0.85 5.03
C VAL A 70 -28.47 1.65 4.83
N GLU A 71 -29.06 2.16 5.89
CA GLU A 71 -30.39 2.78 5.84
C GLU A 71 -30.40 4.04 4.97
N ARG A 72 -29.45 4.95 5.19
CA ARG A 72 -29.43 6.27 4.54
C ARG A 72 -28.13 6.51 3.78
N LEU A 73 -28.27 7.09 2.59
CA LEU A 73 -27.17 7.52 1.74
C LEU A 73 -27.28 9.03 1.55
N VAL A 74 -26.20 9.77 1.82
CA VAL A 74 -26.20 11.23 1.77
C VAL A 74 -25.01 11.73 0.94
N SER A 75 -25.32 12.50 -0.10
CA SER A 75 -24.29 13.24 -0.86
C SER A 75 -24.21 14.67 -0.33
N PHE A 76 -23.00 15.19 -0.15
CA PHE A 76 -22.81 16.57 0.23
C PHE A 76 -21.71 17.23 -0.61
N ASN A 77 -21.65 18.55 -0.57
CA ASN A 77 -20.57 19.31 -1.17
C ASN A 77 -19.88 20.13 -0.07
N SER A 78 -18.61 19.80 0.19
CA SER A 78 -17.82 20.44 1.25
C SER A 78 -17.58 21.93 1.04
N ASP A 79 -17.69 22.43 -0.18
CA ASP A 79 -17.55 23.87 -0.52
C ASP A 79 -18.89 24.64 -0.45
N GLN A 80 -20.00 23.95 -0.16
CA GLN A 80 -21.33 24.57 -0.18
C GLN A 80 -21.74 25.09 1.20
N GLU A 81 -22.02 26.40 1.29
CA GLU A 81 -22.61 27.04 2.45
C GLU A 81 -24.16 27.04 2.41
N PRO A 82 -24.86 26.90 3.54
CA PRO A 82 -24.36 26.48 4.85
C PRO A 82 -24.10 24.98 4.86
N GLY A 83 -23.09 24.35 5.21
CA GLY A 83 -22.92 22.87 5.21
C GLY A 83 -24.13 22.14 5.80
N LEU A 84 -24.22 20.83 5.56
CA LEU A 84 -25.22 19.95 6.16
C LEU A 84 -24.74 19.48 7.53
N GLU A 85 -25.68 19.21 8.42
CA GLU A 85 -25.40 18.52 9.68
C GLU A 85 -25.61 17.02 9.50
N ILE A 86 -24.51 16.25 9.49
CA ILE A 86 -24.54 14.80 9.39
C ILE A 86 -23.78 14.22 10.59
N CYS A 87 -24.46 13.40 11.39
CA CYS A 87 -23.84 12.76 12.56
C CYS A 87 -23.18 13.72 13.57
N GLY A 88 -23.75 14.91 13.73
CA GLY A 88 -23.23 15.94 14.63
C GLY A 88 -21.98 16.66 14.11
N GLN A 89 -21.68 16.52 12.82
CA GLN A 89 -20.60 17.24 12.15
C GLN A 89 -21.18 18.11 11.03
N ASN A 90 -20.70 19.34 10.91
CA ASN A 90 -21.00 20.20 9.78
C ASN A 90 -20.11 19.81 8.59
N THR A 91 -20.71 19.67 7.41
CA THR A 91 -20.01 19.23 6.20
C THR A 91 -19.21 20.32 5.49
N LEU A 92 -19.34 21.59 5.88
CA LEU A 92 -18.56 22.69 5.30
C LEU A 92 -17.06 22.48 5.60
N GLY A 93 -16.26 22.39 4.56
CA GLY A 93 -14.83 22.07 4.65
C GLY A 93 -14.48 20.62 4.98
N LEU A 94 -15.47 19.73 5.09
CA LEU A 94 -15.26 18.30 5.37
C LEU A 94 -15.04 17.54 4.05
N THR A 95 -13.78 17.44 3.62
CA THR A 95 -13.38 16.71 2.40
C THR A 95 -13.20 15.21 2.71
N ASN A 96 -14.31 14.47 2.84
CA ASN A 96 -14.26 13.07 3.25
C ASN A 96 -15.45 12.25 2.67
N ALA A 97 -15.34 10.93 2.77
CA ALA A 97 -16.45 9.99 2.80
C ALA A 97 -16.42 9.29 4.15
N PHE A 98 -17.57 8.90 4.70
CA PHE A 98 -17.63 8.25 6.01
C PHE A 98 -18.92 7.47 6.22
N TYR A 99 -18.82 6.42 7.05
CA TYR A 99 -19.98 5.74 7.63
C TYR A 99 -20.21 6.21 9.06
N CYS A 100 -21.44 6.55 9.37
CA CYS A 100 -21.87 6.96 10.71
C CYS A 100 -22.73 5.89 11.40
N THR A 101 -22.15 5.26 12.39
CA THR A 101 -22.73 4.16 13.15
C THR A 101 -24.03 4.54 13.87
N ASN A 102 -24.09 5.75 14.48
CA ASN A 102 -25.23 6.17 15.31
C ASN A 102 -26.50 6.44 14.51
N ALA A 103 -26.39 6.69 13.22
CA ALA A 103 -27.49 7.07 12.35
C ALA A 103 -27.68 6.13 11.16
N ASP A 104 -26.85 5.08 11.06
CA ASP A 104 -26.77 4.17 9.91
C ASP A 104 -26.76 4.92 8.57
N VAL A 105 -25.81 5.86 8.46
CA VAL A 105 -25.65 6.76 7.32
C VAL A 105 -24.30 6.55 6.68
N MET A 106 -24.27 6.38 5.37
CA MET A 106 -23.07 6.52 4.54
C MET A 106 -23.14 7.86 3.80
N ALA A 107 -22.10 8.67 3.96
CA ALA A 107 -22.02 10.01 3.36
C ALA A 107 -20.73 10.20 2.58
N TRP A 108 -20.79 11.02 1.51
CA TRP A 108 -19.61 11.33 0.69
C TRP A 108 -19.63 12.76 0.15
N ASP A 109 -18.44 13.34 0.07
CA ASP A 109 -18.23 14.66 -0.51
C ASP A 109 -18.08 14.58 -2.04
N ARG A 110 -19.13 15.02 -2.76
CA ARG A 110 -19.12 15.12 -4.21
C ARG A 110 -18.38 16.36 -4.74
N GLY A 111 -18.08 17.31 -3.86
CA GLY A 111 -17.45 18.58 -4.25
C GLY A 111 -15.94 18.49 -4.44
N VAL A 112 -15.25 17.82 -3.54
CA VAL A 112 -13.77 17.76 -3.50
C VAL A 112 -13.25 16.33 -3.35
N ALA A 113 -13.59 15.61 -2.27
CA ALA A 113 -12.94 14.35 -1.94
C ALA A 113 -13.10 13.28 -3.03
N ILE A 114 -14.33 13.00 -3.48
CA ILE A 114 -14.57 11.97 -4.50
C ILE A 114 -14.10 12.39 -5.88
N PRO A 115 -14.26 13.65 -6.35
CA PRO A 115 -13.64 14.12 -7.59
C PRO A 115 -12.11 13.97 -7.61
N VAL A 116 -11.42 14.31 -6.53
CA VAL A 116 -9.98 14.13 -6.40
C VAL A 116 -9.62 12.65 -6.49
N ALA A 117 -10.29 11.77 -5.73
CA ALA A 117 -10.08 10.33 -5.80
C ALA A 117 -10.30 9.79 -7.22
N ALA A 118 -11.34 10.23 -7.93
CA ALA A 118 -11.64 9.83 -9.30
C ALA A 118 -10.57 10.29 -10.29
N GLN A 119 -10.06 11.51 -10.11
CA GLN A 119 -9.05 12.10 -10.99
C GLN A 119 -7.70 11.38 -10.87
N TYR A 120 -7.26 11.04 -9.67
CA TYR A 120 -5.91 10.53 -9.43
C TYR A 120 -5.81 9.01 -9.33
N PHE A 121 -6.86 8.36 -8.83
CA PHE A 121 -6.89 6.91 -8.64
C PHE A 121 -7.94 6.22 -9.51
N GLY A 122 -8.58 6.98 -10.40
CA GLY A 122 -9.61 6.46 -11.30
C GLY A 122 -10.89 6.04 -10.59
N GLN A 123 -11.84 5.53 -11.36
CA GLN A 123 -13.13 5.09 -10.82
C GLN A 123 -12.99 3.98 -9.77
N MET A 124 -12.04 3.05 -9.94
CA MET A 124 -11.83 1.97 -8.97
C MET A 124 -11.19 2.44 -7.66
N GLY A 125 -10.49 3.59 -7.65
CA GLY A 125 -10.08 4.26 -6.41
C GLY A 125 -11.29 4.75 -5.61
N VAL A 126 -12.27 5.38 -6.28
CA VAL A 126 -13.55 5.76 -5.63
C VAL A 126 -14.29 4.54 -5.11
N VAL A 127 -14.40 3.47 -5.90
CA VAL A 127 -15.01 2.20 -5.47
C VAL A 127 -14.31 1.64 -4.25
N GLY A 128 -12.98 1.74 -4.19
CA GLY A 128 -12.17 1.33 -3.03
C GLY A 128 -12.51 2.12 -1.76
N VAL A 129 -12.65 3.45 -1.86
CA VAL A 129 -13.08 4.32 -0.75
C VAL A 129 -14.47 3.92 -0.27
N MET A 130 -15.44 3.78 -1.18
CA MET A 130 -16.80 3.36 -0.83
C MET A 130 -16.82 1.98 -0.17
N ALA A 131 -15.98 1.04 -0.64
CA ALA A 131 -15.89 -0.30 -0.06
C ALA A 131 -15.27 -0.29 1.34
N HIS A 132 -14.31 0.59 1.60
CA HIS A 132 -13.73 0.81 2.93
C HIS A 132 -14.79 1.34 3.89
N GLU A 133 -15.49 2.41 3.54
CA GLU A 133 -16.56 2.99 4.39
C GLU A 133 -17.70 1.99 4.63
N TYR A 134 -18.04 1.22 3.60
CA TYR A 134 -19.02 0.14 3.76
C TYR A 134 -18.51 -0.99 4.67
N GLY A 135 -17.21 -1.18 4.74
CA GLY A 135 -16.54 -2.08 5.69
C GLY A 135 -16.88 -1.73 7.14
N HIS A 136 -16.96 -0.44 7.49
CA HIS A 136 -17.39 0.02 8.81
C HIS A 136 -18.86 -0.32 9.09
N ALA A 137 -19.74 -0.23 8.09
CA ALA A 137 -21.13 -0.66 8.22
C ALA A 137 -21.23 -2.18 8.51
N VAL A 138 -20.43 -2.98 7.79
CA VAL A 138 -20.34 -4.44 8.01
C VAL A 138 -19.81 -4.77 9.40
N GLN A 139 -18.77 -4.09 9.87
CA GLN A 139 -18.24 -4.26 11.23
C GLN A 139 -19.31 -3.97 12.30
N HIS A 140 -20.03 -2.87 12.14
CA HIS A 140 -21.10 -2.49 13.05
C HIS A 140 -22.21 -3.53 13.08
N GLN A 141 -22.71 -3.93 11.92
CA GLN A 141 -23.78 -4.92 11.80
C GLN A 141 -23.37 -6.29 12.37
N ALA A 142 -22.14 -6.72 12.11
CA ALA A 142 -21.59 -7.98 12.61
C ALA A 142 -21.11 -7.91 14.07
N ARG A 143 -21.15 -6.71 14.69
CA ARG A 143 -20.65 -6.44 16.06
C ARG A 143 -19.19 -6.87 16.24
N LEU A 144 -18.37 -6.65 15.24
CA LEU A 144 -16.92 -6.93 15.29
C LEU A 144 -16.16 -5.87 16.08
N VAL A 145 -16.71 -4.67 16.16
CA VAL A 145 -16.12 -3.51 16.83
C VAL A 145 -17.10 -2.92 17.85
N ASP A 146 -16.55 -2.35 18.91
CA ASP A 146 -17.25 -1.63 19.96
C ASP A 146 -16.47 -0.36 20.36
N PRO A 147 -16.98 0.50 21.26
CA PRO A 147 -16.30 1.73 21.66
C PRO A 147 -14.91 1.52 22.31
N SER A 148 -14.55 0.31 22.72
CA SER A 148 -13.24 -0.04 23.26
C SER A 148 -12.26 -0.55 22.21
N THR A 149 -12.72 -0.85 20.99
CA THR A 149 -11.88 -1.33 19.88
C THR A 149 -10.97 -0.19 19.42
N PRO A 150 -9.64 -0.41 19.35
CA PRO A 150 -8.73 0.59 18.81
C PRO A 150 -9.11 0.98 17.38
N VAL A 151 -9.06 2.28 17.07
CA VAL A 151 -9.39 2.81 15.72
C VAL A 151 -8.60 2.07 14.64
N LEU A 152 -7.31 1.87 14.86
CA LEU A 152 -6.44 1.13 13.92
C LEU A 152 -6.97 -0.27 13.57
N VAL A 153 -7.56 -1.00 14.53
CA VAL A 153 -8.15 -2.33 14.26
C VAL A 153 -9.37 -2.19 13.35
N SER A 154 -10.24 -1.23 13.66
CA SER A 154 -11.42 -0.94 12.85
C SER A 154 -11.04 -0.58 11.41
N GLU A 155 -10.08 0.33 11.24
CA GLU A 155 -9.61 0.78 9.94
C GLU A 155 -9.01 -0.38 9.11
N GLN A 156 -8.16 -1.19 9.72
CA GLN A 156 -7.55 -2.29 9.00
C GLN A 156 -8.50 -3.44 8.68
N GLN A 157 -9.50 -3.68 9.50
CA GLN A 157 -10.59 -4.59 9.13
C GLN A 157 -11.38 -4.05 7.93
N ALA A 158 -11.68 -2.74 7.89
CA ALA A 158 -12.39 -2.10 6.78
C ALA A 158 -11.57 -2.17 5.47
N ASP A 159 -10.26 -1.84 5.51
CA ASP A 159 -9.36 -2.02 4.36
C ASP A 159 -9.33 -3.48 3.88
N CYS A 160 -9.34 -4.44 4.81
CA CYS A 160 -9.36 -5.86 4.49
C CYS A 160 -10.68 -6.26 3.81
N PHE A 161 -11.82 -5.81 4.31
CA PHE A 161 -13.14 -6.06 3.69
C PHE A 161 -13.22 -5.45 2.29
N ALA A 162 -12.69 -4.25 2.09
CA ALA A 162 -12.54 -3.67 0.76
C ALA A 162 -11.70 -4.55 -0.17
N GLY A 163 -10.63 -5.16 0.35
CA GLY A 163 -9.81 -6.12 -0.38
C GLY A 163 -10.59 -7.37 -0.83
N VAL A 164 -11.42 -7.94 0.04
CA VAL A 164 -12.27 -9.12 -0.30
C VAL A 164 -13.26 -8.77 -1.41
N TYR A 165 -13.93 -7.61 -1.30
CA TYR A 165 -14.87 -7.14 -2.32
C TYR A 165 -14.16 -6.89 -3.65
N LEU A 166 -13.04 -6.16 -3.65
CA LEU A 166 -12.32 -5.85 -4.90
C LEU A 166 -11.71 -7.09 -5.55
N ARG A 167 -11.37 -8.13 -4.78
CA ARG A 167 -11.06 -9.44 -5.34
C ARG A 167 -12.24 -10.05 -6.09
N TRP A 168 -13.46 -9.95 -5.54
CA TRP A 168 -14.67 -10.43 -6.20
C TRP A 168 -14.93 -9.68 -7.51
N VAL A 169 -14.70 -8.36 -7.54
CA VAL A 169 -14.75 -7.55 -8.78
C VAL A 169 -13.68 -8.01 -9.78
N ALA A 170 -12.42 -8.15 -9.34
CA ALA A 170 -11.31 -8.57 -10.19
C ALA A 170 -11.48 -10.00 -10.75
N ALA A 171 -12.23 -10.85 -10.05
CA ALA A 171 -12.62 -12.17 -10.53
C ALA A 171 -13.74 -12.14 -11.59
N GLY A 172 -14.25 -10.98 -11.97
CA GLY A 172 -15.28 -10.78 -12.99
C GLY A 172 -16.71 -11.02 -12.51
N ASN A 173 -16.95 -11.04 -11.19
CA ASN A 173 -18.29 -11.35 -10.64
C ASN A 173 -19.18 -10.10 -10.56
N SER A 174 -18.61 -8.89 -10.55
CA SER A 174 -19.40 -7.66 -10.51
C SER A 174 -20.14 -7.40 -11.84
N PRO A 175 -21.45 -7.12 -11.80
CA PRO A 175 -22.18 -6.71 -12.99
C PRO A 175 -21.92 -5.25 -13.38
N ARG A 176 -21.36 -4.44 -12.48
CA ARG A 176 -21.19 -2.98 -12.64
C ARG A 176 -19.76 -2.57 -12.93
N PHE A 177 -18.79 -3.29 -12.36
CA PHE A 177 -17.38 -2.90 -12.43
C PHE A 177 -16.50 -4.01 -13.01
N GLU A 178 -15.37 -3.59 -13.55
CA GLU A 178 -14.24 -4.46 -13.87
C GLU A 178 -12.95 -3.86 -13.30
N LEU A 179 -12.04 -4.73 -12.88
CA LEU A 179 -10.77 -4.38 -12.29
C LEU A 179 -9.67 -5.28 -12.85
N SER A 180 -8.71 -4.67 -13.57
CA SER A 180 -7.48 -5.37 -13.95
C SER A 180 -6.57 -5.57 -12.73
N THR A 181 -5.92 -6.72 -12.65
CA THR A 181 -5.02 -7.06 -11.53
C THR A 181 -3.62 -6.46 -11.68
N GLY A 182 -3.32 -5.85 -12.83
CA GLY A 182 -2.13 -5.04 -13.09
C GLY A 182 -2.36 -3.57 -12.75
N ASP A 183 -2.52 -2.73 -13.77
CA ASP A 183 -2.60 -1.28 -13.62
C ASP A 183 -3.81 -0.81 -12.78
N GLY A 184 -4.99 -1.40 -12.99
CA GLY A 184 -6.18 -1.04 -12.21
C GLY A 184 -6.00 -1.25 -10.71
N LEU A 185 -5.42 -2.39 -10.31
CA LEU A 185 -5.14 -2.67 -8.91
C LEU A 185 -4.03 -1.76 -8.35
N ASN A 186 -3.06 -1.36 -9.18
CA ASN A 186 -2.04 -0.39 -8.78
C ASN A 186 -2.65 0.97 -8.41
N HIS A 187 -3.66 1.44 -9.15
CA HIS A 187 -4.38 2.66 -8.80
C HIS A 187 -5.15 2.57 -7.47
N VAL A 188 -5.77 1.42 -7.19
CA VAL A 188 -6.42 1.19 -5.88
C VAL A 188 -5.39 1.23 -4.76
N LEU A 189 -4.25 0.56 -4.92
CA LEU A 189 -3.17 0.57 -3.92
C LEU A 189 -2.58 1.98 -3.74
N ALA A 190 -2.45 2.76 -4.82
CA ALA A 190 -2.01 4.15 -4.73
C ALA A 190 -2.98 5.00 -3.89
N GLY A 191 -4.29 4.80 -4.05
CA GLY A 191 -5.31 5.43 -3.21
C GLY A 191 -5.15 5.10 -1.73
N LEU A 192 -4.93 3.83 -1.39
CA LEU A 192 -4.69 3.40 0.00
C LEU A 192 -3.42 4.03 0.59
N ILE A 193 -2.35 4.12 -0.20
CA ILE A 193 -1.11 4.77 0.22
C ILE A 193 -1.34 6.27 0.46
N TYR A 194 -2.10 6.93 -0.40
CA TYR A 194 -2.38 8.36 -0.32
C TYR A 194 -3.18 8.74 0.94
N ILE A 195 -4.16 7.92 1.34
CA ILE A 195 -5.01 8.17 2.51
C ILE A 195 -4.44 7.64 3.83
N ARG A 196 -3.15 7.28 3.89
CA ARG A 196 -2.47 6.90 5.14
C ARG A 196 -2.41 8.05 6.13
N ASP A 197 -2.14 7.73 7.39
CA ASP A 197 -1.87 8.76 8.39
C ASP A 197 -0.63 9.59 8.00
N PRO A 198 -0.64 10.90 8.27
CA PRO A 198 0.56 11.72 8.15
C PRO A 198 1.61 11.29 9.18
N LEU A 199 2.89 11.45 8.84
CA LEU A 199 3.98 11.20 9.77
C LEU A 199 3.90 12.15 10.97
N MET A 200 3.90 11.61 12.17
CA MET A 200 3.75 12.38 13.40
C MET A 200 4.59 11.81 14.56
N THR A 201 4.82 12.63 15.57
CA THR A 201 5.42 12.17 16.83
C THR A 201 4.40 11.35 17.64
N GLN A 202 4.89 10.51 18.54
CA GLN A 202 4.02 9.73 19.44
C GLN A 202 3.06 10.61 20.25
N LEU A 203 3.52 11.78 20.69
CA LEU A 203 2.70 12.73 21.43
C LEU A 203 1.51 13.22 20.59
N ASN A 204 1.76 13.61 19.34
CA ASN A 204 0.71 14.08 18.45
C ASN A 204 -0.29 12.97 18.13
N ALA A 205 0.17 11.74 17.89
CA ALA A 205 -0.70 10.59 17.65
C ALA A 205 -1.64 10.31 18.83
N VAL A 206 -1.13 10.38 20.06
CA VAL A 206 -1.95 10.23 21.27
C VAL A 206 -2.95 11.38 21.41
N MET A 207 -2.55 12.62 21.09
CA MET A 207 -3.42 13.80 21.20
C MET A 207 -4.54 13.82 20.17
N THR A 208 -4.30 13.35 18.96
CA THR A 208 -5.32 13.30 17.88
C THR A 208 -6.29 12.14 18.07
N GLY A 209 -5.85 11.04 18.70
CA GLY A 209 -6.68 9.86 18.96
C GLY A 209 -7.11 9.07 17.72
N ASN A 210 -6.73 9.51 16.54
CA ASN A 210 -7.14 8.93 15.25
C ASN A 210 -5.92 8.29 14.58
N GLU A 211 -5.73 7.01 14.81
CA GLU A 211 -4.71 6.24 14.11
C GLU A 211 -5.39 5.33 13.08
N HIS A 212 -5.32 5.72 11.80
CA HIS A 212 -5.86 4.93 10.68
C HIS A 212 -4.82 3.94 10.13
N GLY A 213 -3.55 4.25 10.28
CA GLY A 213 -2.43 3.40 9.91
C GLY A 213 -1.52 3.98 8.82
N SER A 214 -0.29 3.45 8.77
CA SER A 214 0.69 3.75 7.74
C SER A 214 0.28 3.14 6.38
N ALA A 215 0.97 3.50 5.30
CA ALA A 215 0.76 2.87 4.00
C ALA A 215 1.00 1.36 4.07
N LEU A 216 2.03 0.92 4.83
CA LEU A 216 2.29 -0.50 5.07
C LEU A 216 1.11 -1.19 5.76
N ASP A 217 0.50 -0.57 6.75
CA ASP A 217 -0.65 -1.11 7.47
C ASP A 217 -1.85 -1.30 6.56
N ARG A 218 -2.24 -0.24 5.87
CA ARG A 218 -3.42 -0.22 4.99
C ARG A 218 -3.28 -1.19 3.83
N VAL A 219 -2.16 -1.14 3.10
CA VAL A 219 -1.90 -2.07 1.99
C VAL A 219 -1.80 -3.51 2.49
N SER A 220 -1.23 -3.74 3.69
CA SER A 220 -1.15 -5.08 4.26
C SER A 220 -2.52 -5.66 4.57
N ALA A 221 -3.40 -4.88 5.19
CA ALA A 221 -4.77 -5.28 5.48
C ALA A 221 -5.56 -5.57 4.20
N PHE A 222 -5.46 -4.68 3.22
CA PHE A 222 -6.07 -4.89 1.90
C PHE A 222 -5.57 -6.19 1.23
N GLN A 223 -4.26 -6.45 1.27
CA GLN A 223 -3.68 -7.68 0.69
C GLN A 223 -4.15 -8.95 1.41
N ILE A 224 -4.40 -8.90 2.72
CA ILE A 224 -5.00 -10.00 3.47
C ILE A 224 -6.39 -10.30 2.91
N GLY A 225 -7.24 -9.29 2.74
CA GLY A 225 -8.57 -9.45 2.17
C GLY A 225 -8.55 -9.91 0.72
N PHE A 226 -7.75 -9.27 -0.13
CA PHE A 226 -7.66 -9.60 -1.56
C PHE A 226 -7.12 -11.01 -1.82
N SER A 227 -6.29 -11.56 -0.95
CA SER A 227 -5.74 -12.91 -1.07
C SER A 227 -6.48 -13.95 -0.24
N GLY A 228 -7.33 -13.54 0.68
CA GLY A 228 -7.96 -14.35 1.71
C GLY A 228 -9.48 -14.34 1.65
N ASN A 229 -10.08 -14.15 2.81
CA ASN A 229 -11.53 -14.18 3.00
C ASN A 229 -11.98 -13.27 4.16
N VAL A 230 -13.29 -13.19 4.35
CA VAL A 230 -13.96 -12.37 5.37
C VAL A 230 -13.53 -12.74 6.80
N ASP A 231 -13.35 -14.04 7.11
CA ASP A 231 -12.96 -14.46 8.47
C ASP A 231 -11.56 -13.99 8.84
N GLN A 232 -10.64 -13.93 7.86
CA GLN A 232 -9.31 -13.39 8.09
C GLN A 232 -9.35 -11.88 8.37
N CYS A 233 -10.26 -11.15 7.74
CA CYS A 233 -10.46 -9.73 8.02
C CYS A 233 -11.02 -9.50 9.42
N ALA A 234 -12.04 -10.26 9.80
CA ALA A 234 -12.65 -10.18 11.14
C ALA A 234 -11.68 -10.58 12.26
N ALA A 235 -10.67 -11.39 11.95
CA ALA A 235 -9.63 -11.82 12.91
C ALA A 235 -8.49 -10.82 13.10
N ILE A 236 -8.47 -9.70 12.36
CA ILE A 236 -7.46 -8.65 12.55
C ILE A 236 -7.70 -8.00 13.93
N ASP A 237 -6.69 -8.08 14.78
CA ASP A 237 -6.65 -7.46 16.09
C ASP A 237 -5.28 -6.78 16.34
N MET A 238 -5.13 -6.10 17.48
CA MET A 238 -3.85 -5.45 17.81
C MET A 238 -2.67 -6.43 17.94
N THR A 239 -2.92 -7.70 18.22
CA THR A 239 -1.86 -8.72 18.29
C THR A 239 -1.33 -9.05 16.90
N GLU A 240 -2.25 -9.24 15.96
CA GLU A 240 -1.94 -9.47 14.55
C GLU A 240 -1.23 -8.26 13.93
N ILE A 241 -1.75 -7.04 14.18
CA ILE A 241 -1.14 -5.79 13.68
C ILE A 241 0.27 -5.61 14.22
N LYS A 242 0.48 -5.77 15.52
CA LYS A 242 1.82 -5.68 16.14
C LYS A 242 2.77 -6.72 15.57
N LYS A 243 2.30 -7.94 15.35
CA LYS A 243 3.11 -9.01 14.74
C LYS A 243 3.53 -8.64 13.30
N ARG A 244 2.65 -8.02 12.52
CA ARG A 244 2.97 -7.57 11.15
C ARG A 244 3.96 -6.41 11.12
N ARG A 245 3.82 -5.48 12.05
CA ARG A 245 4.70 -4.31 12.14
C ARG A 245 6.10 -4.65 12.64
N GLY A 246 6.22 -5.65 13.54
CA GLY A 246 7.50 -5.96 14.18
C GLY A 246 8.08 -4.74 14.89
N ASP A 247 9.38 -4.53 14.75
CA ASP A 247 10.14 -3.43 15.35
C ASP A 247 10.28 -2.20 14.42
N LEU A 248 9.51 -2.14 13.33
CA LEU A 248 9.57 -1.03 12.39
C LEU A 248 9.21 0.30 13.07
N PRO A 249 9.97 1.37 12.82
CA PRO A 249 9.73 2.68 13.42
C PRO A 249 8.40 3.25 12.95
N LYS A 250 7.63 3.76 13.91
CA LYS A 250 6.25 4.20 13.71
C LYS A 250 6.08 5.70 13.84
N PHE A 251 6.84 6.31 14.75
CA PHE A 251 6.73 7.72 15.08
C PHE A 251 8.03 8.44 14.80
N LEU A 252 7.90 9.70 14.39
CA LEU A 252 9.03 10.60 14.28
C LEU A 252 9.63 10.85 15.68
N ASP A 253 10.96 10.88 15.77
CA ASP A 253 11.64 11.23 17.00
C ASP A 253 11.41 12.74 17.32
N SER A 254 11.06 13.04 18.56
CA SER A 254 10.95 14.41 19.02
C SER A 254 12.27 14.87 19.62
N GLU A 255 12.88 15.93 19.06
CA GLU A 255 14.01 16.56 19.72
C GLU A 255 13.59 17.30 21.02
N PHE A 256 14.54 17.41 21.96
CA PHE A 256 14.35 18.02 23.28
C PHE A 256 13.84 19.47 23.24
N PHE A 257 13.86 20.14 22.07
CA PHE A 257 13.40 21.51 21.84
C PHE A 257 12.15 21.63 20.94
N GLY A 258 11.44 20.51 20.67
CA GLY A 258 10.17 20.55 19.94
C GLY A 258 10.30 20.69 18.42
N GLN A 259 11.49 20.51 17.85
CA GLN A 259 11.63 20.33 16.40
C GLN A 259 11.49 18.85 16.07
N THR A 260 10.56 18.56 15.17
CA THR A 260 10.36 17.21 14.64
C THR A 260 11.40 16.95 13.55
N GLN A 261 12.17 15.86 13.65
CA GLN A 261 13.02 15.42 12.54
C GLN A 261 12.16 14.75 11.47
N SER A 262 12.43 15.06 10.20
CA SER A 262 11.72 14.45 9.07
C SER A 262 12.05 12.95 8.89
N GLY A 263 13.13 12.49 9.49
CA GLY A 263 13.68 11.15 9.25
C GLY A 263 14.54 11.07 7.97
N ASN A 264 14.25 11.90 6.98
CA ASN A 264 14.92 11.85 5.68
C ASN A 264 16.40 12.29 5.73
N THR A 265 17.24 11.48 5.11
CA THR A 265 18.69 11.71 4.96
C THR A 265 19.04 12.02 3.50
N THR A 266 19.87 13.02 3.26
CA THR A 266 20.31 13.33 1.90
C THR A 266 21.17 12.18 1.35
N ILE A 267 20.83 11.68 0.17
CA ILE A 267 21.61 10.65 -0.53
C ILE A 267 22.95 11.24 -1.00
N THR A 268 24.03 10.77 -0.41
CA THR A 268 25.41 11.15 -0.71
C THR A 268 26.23 9.90 -1.02
N THR A 269 27.41 10.08 -1.65
CA THR A 269 28.31 8.95 -1.92
C THR A 269 28.79 8.29 -0.62
N ASP A 270 28.99 9.08 0.44
CA ASP A 270 29.40 8.54 1.75
C ASP A 270 28.27 7.66 2.33
N LEU A 271 27.02 8.15 2.33
CA LEU A 271 25.88 7.33 2.75
C LEU A 271 25.77 6.02 1.95
N LEU A 272 25.98 6.07 0.62
CA LEU A 272 25.94 4.87 -0.22
C LEU A 272 27.06 3.88 0.14
N THR A 273 28.23 4.41 0.53
CA THR A 273 29.36 3.58 0.98
C THR A 273 29.05 2.92 2.33
N ASP A 274 28.54 3.70 3.29
CA ASP A 274 28.14 3.19 4.59
C ASP A 274 27.02 2.15 4.46
N LEU A 275 26.07 2.37 3.53
CA LEU A 275 25.01 1.39 3.25
C LEU A 275 25.58 0.07 2.72
N MET A 276 26.59 0.11 1.84
CA MET A 276 27.24 -1.11 1.37
C MET A 276 27.90 -1.90 2.52
N GLU A 277 28.46 -1.21 3.52
CA GLU A 277 29.04 -1.85 4.71
C GLU A 277 27.94 -2.51 5.58
N VAL A 278 26.85 -1.80 5.84
CA VAL A 278 25.68 -2.31 6.58
C VAL A 278 25.11 -3.55 5.88
N LEU A 279 24.90 -3.48 4.57
CA LEU A 279 24.39 -4.62 3.79
C LEU A 279 25.38 -5.79 3.79
N GLY A 280 26.70 -5.50 3.80
CA GLY A 280 27.75 -6.50 3.97
C GLY A 280 27.65 -7.25 5.29
N GLN A 281 27.29 -6.56 6.37
CA GLN A 281 27.08 -7.17 7.68
C GLN A 281 25.77 -7.98 7.72
N ILE A 282 24.70 -7.44 7.13
CA ILE A 282 23.37 -8.09 7.13
C ILE A 282 23.39 -9.40 6.33
N TYR A 283 23.92 -9.37 5.11
CA TYR A 283 23.88 -10.53 4.21
C TYR A 283 25.12 -11.45 4.33
N ALA A 284 26.22 -10.97 4.87
CA ALA A 284 27.48 -11.68 5.05
C ALA A 284 27.89 -12.52 3.81
N PRO A 285 27.93 -11.93 2.60
CA PRO A 285 28.30 -12.68 1.38
C PRO A 285 29.75 -13.10 1.42
N ALA A 286 30.09 -14.21 0.76
CA ALA A 286 31.47 -14.67 0.67
C ALA A 286 32.43 -13.63 0.01
N THR A 287 31.91 -12.87 -0.94
CA THR A 287 32.64 -11.78 -1.61
C THR A 287 31.70 -10.58 -1.76
N PRO A 288 31.81 -9.55 -0.91
CA PRO A 288 30.98 -8.35 -1.01
C PRO A 288 31.12 -7.70 -2.40
N PRO A 289 29.99 -7.25 -3.02
CA PRO A 289 30.06 -6.50 -4.26
C PRO A 289 30.77 -5.16 -4.06
N LYS A 290 31.44 -4.67 -5.10
CA LYS A 290 32.08 -3.35 -5.11
C LYS A 290 31.05 -2.28 -5.47
N LEU A 291 31.19 -1.08 -4.90
CA LEU A 291 30.47 0.12 -5.32
C LEU A 291 31.32 0.89 -6.33
N SER A 292 30.70 1.37 -7.41
CA SER A 292 31.35 2.24 -8.41
C SER A 292 30.39 3.38 -8.81
N THR A 293 30.92 4.57 -8.93
CA THR A 293 30.21 5.73 -9.51
C THR A 293 30.59 5.95 -10.97
N GLU A 294 31.59 5.20 -11.47
CA GLU A 294 32.04 5.30 -12.86
C GLU A 294 31.21 4.37 -13.74
N PRO A 295 30.60 4.88 -14.82
CA PRO A 295 29.90 4.04 -15.78
C PRO A 295 30.82 2.95 -16.36
N ALA A 296 30.32 1.72 -16.38
CA ALA A 296 31.04 0.60 -16.94
C ALA A 296 30.08 -0.27 -17.76
N GLU A 297 30.60 -0.82 -18.87
CA GLU A 297 29.86 -1.83 -19.63
C GLU A 297 29.80 -3.15 -18.85
N CYS A 298 28.63 -3.77 -18.84
CA CYS A 298 28.40 -5.08 -18.24
C CYS A 298 28.05 -6.07 -19.36
N PRO A 299 28.89 -7.13 -19.60
CA PRO A 299 28.64 -8.05 -20.70
C PRO A 299 27.45 -9.00 -20.46
N ASP A 300 27.04 -9.18 -19.21
CA ASP A 300 26.07 -10.20 -18.79
C ASP A 300 24.82 -9.66 -18.13
N ALA A 301 24.65 -8.33 -18.10
CA ALA A 301 23.41 -7.68 -17.67
C ALA A 301 23.19 -6.33 -18.36
N LYS A 302 21.93 -5.94 -18.53
CA LYS A 302 21.57 -4.61 -19.04
C LYS A 302 21.66 -3.59 -17.92
N PRO A 303 22.01 -2.32 -18.23
CA PRO A 303 21.91 -1.23 -17.25
C PRO A 303 20.48 -1.06 -16.72
N SER A 304 20.36 -0.85 -15.43
CA SER A 304 19.09 -0.58 -14.73
C SER A 304 19.23 0.65 -13.81
N PRO A 305 19.44 1.85 -14.37
CA PRO A 305 19.68 3.06 -13.59
C PRO A 305 18.51 3.34 -12.62
N PRO A 306 18.75 4.06 -11.49
CA PRO A 306 20.02 4.72 -11.12
C PRO A 306 21.04 3.82 -10.42
N ALA A 307 20.80 2.52 -10.27
CA ALA A 307 21.75 1.54 -9.76
C ALA A 307 21.66 0.23 -10.54
N SER A 308 22.79 -0.33 -10.94
CA SER A 308 22.90 -1.56 -11.75
C SER A 308 23.89 -2.52 -11.12
N TYR A 309 23.58 -3.81 -11.09
CA TYR A 309 24.52 -4.86 -10.68
C TYR A 309 25.10 -5.57 -11.90
N CYS A 310 26.43 -5.70 -11.95
CA CYS A 310 27.12 -6.47 -12.97
C CYS A 310 27.67 -7.78 -12.38
N PRO A 311 27.14 -8.94 -12.76
CA PRO A 311 27.52 -10.23 -12.20
C PRO A 311 28.98 -10.59 -12.47
N SER A 312 29.49 -10.40 -13.72
CA SER A 312 30.84 -10.78 -14.13
C SER A 312 31.95 -10.04 -13.37
N THR A 313 31.69 -8.82 -12.92
CA THR A 313 32.68 -8.01 -12.17
C THR A 313 32.35 -7.92 -10.68
N ASN A 314 31.22 -8.47 -10.25
CA ASN A 314 30.64 -8.33 -8.90
C ASN A 314 30.63 -6.86 -8.44
N THR A 315 30.12 -5.97 -9.29
CA THR A 315 30.13 -4.53 -9.06
C THR A 315 28.72 -3.94 -9.15
N ILE A 316 28.37 -3.10 -8.21
CA ILE A 316 27.16 -2.25 -8.26
C ILE A 316 27.60 -0.87 -8.75
N THR A 317 27.15 -0.50 -9.93
CA THR A 317 27.38 0.84 -10.49
C THR A 317 26.17 1.71 -10.20
N VAL A 318 26.41 2.90 -9.63
CA VAL A 318 25.39 3.87 -9.27
C VAL A 318 25.54 5.17 -10.04
N ASP A 319 24.43 5.81 -10.32
CA ASP A 319 24.32 7.21 -10.74
C ASP A 319 23.94 8.06 -9.51
N PRO A 320 24.90 8.73 -8.84
CA PRO A 320 24.62 9.47 -7.61
C PRO A 320 23.59 10.59 -7.80
N PRO A 321 23.61 11.40 -8.88
CA PRO A 321 22.54 12.37 -9.15
C PRO A 321 21.16 11.72 -9.27
N GLY A 322 21.06 10.59 -9.99
CA GLY A 322 19.80 9.86 -10.16
C GLY A 322 19.27 9.27 -8.86
N LEU A 323 20.15 8.67 -8.03
CA LEU A 323 19.76 8.18 -6.69
C LEU A 323 19.36 9.33 -5.77
N LYS A 324 20.06 10.46 -5.82
CA LYS A 324 19.70 11.65 -5.05
C LYS A 324 18.31 12.16 -5.42
N ALA A 325 18.04 12.30 -6.73
CA ALA A 325 16.72 12.74 -7.21
C ALA A 325 15.61 11.75 -6.81
N LEU A 326 15.89 10.45 -6.82
CA LEU A 326 14.94 9.41 -6.39
C LEU A 326 14.68 9.44 -4.87
N GLY A 327 15.67 9.86 -4.09
CA GLY A 327 15.59 9.94 -2.62
C GLY A 327 15.22 11.35 -2.09
N GLU A 328 14.88 12.30 -2.96
CA GLU A 328 14.36 13.60 -2.52
C GLU A 328 12.94 13.42 -2.00
N ALA A 329 12.71 13.92 -0.77
CA ALA A 329 11.37 13.93 -0.19
C ALA A 329 10.41 14.75 -1.07
N LYS A 330 9.29 14.16 -1.42
CA LYS A 330 8.23 14.81 -2.18
C LYS A 330 7.25 15.49 -1.23
N ASN A 331 6.74 16.65 -1.64
CA ASN A 331 5.68 17.30 -0.92
C ASN A 331 4.34 16.67 -1.30
N GLU A 332 3.80 15.85 -0.43
CA GLU A 332 2.54 15.14 -0.67
C GLU A 332 1.33 16.05 -0.85
N ASN A 333 1.40 17.27 -0.32
CA ASN A 333 0.35 18.27 -0.49
C ASN A 333 0.38 18.93 -1.87
N ASP A 334 1.51 18.82 -2.58
CA ASP A 334 1.66 19.28 -3.95
C ASP A 334 1.27 18.16 -4.92
N GLU A 335 0.01 17.73 -4.81
CA GLU A 335 -0.70 17.10 -5.91
C GLU A 335 -0.08 15.82 -6.50
N GLN A 336 -0.58 14.65 -6.12
CA GLN A 336 -0.56 13.47 -6.98
C GLN A 336 0.71 12.62 -6.95
N GLU A 337 1.71 12.95 -6.18
CA GLU A 337 2.87 12.09 -6.00
C GLU A 337 2.74 11.30 -4.69
N LEU A 338 2.88 9.99 -4.78
CA LEU A 338 2.97 9.16 -3.59
C LEU A 338 4.24 9.52 -2.81
N LEU A 339 4.21 9.30 -1.50
CA LEU A 339 5.35 9.52 -0.62
C LEU A 339 6.63 8.95 -1.22
N GLN A 340 7.64 9.79 -1.33
CA GLN A 340 9.00 9.42 -1.71
C GLN A 340 9.97 10.11 -0.76
N GLY A 341 11.11 9.48 -0.54
CA GLY A 341 12.16 9.98 0.30
C GLY A 341 13.40 9.09 0.21
N ASP A 342 14.32 9.25 1.15
CA ASP A 342 15.64 8.60 1.09
C ASP A 342 15.55 7.08 1.01
N ASN A 343 14.56 6.46 1.68
CA ASN A 343 14.41 5.02 1.61
C ASN A 343 13.89 4.51 0.25
N THR A 344 13.34 5.37 -0.60
CA THR A 344 13.08 5.00 -2.00
C THR A 344 14.41 4.68 -2.72
N ALA A 345 15.44 5.51 -2.54
CA ALA A 345 16.77 5.31 -3.13
C ALA A 345 17.56 4.19 -2.41
N ILE A 346 17.52 4.16 -1.08
CA ILE A 346 18.15 3.12 -0.24
C ILE A 346 17.63 1.73 -0.64
N SER A 347 16.32 1.59 -0.87
CA SER A 347 15.70 0.34 -1.31
C SER A 347 16.24 -0.13 -2.66
N VAL A 348 16.49 0.80 -3.60
CA VAL A 348 17.05 0.46 -4.91
C VAL A 348 18.47 -0.06 -4.77
N LEU A 349 19.36 0.60 -4.01
CA LEU A 349 20.72 0.11 -3.80
C LEU A 349 20.72 -1.25 -3.05
N THR A 350 19.89 -1.38 -2.02
CA THR A 350 19.70 -2.63 -1.26
C THR A 350 19.30 -3.78 -2.18
N SER A 351 18.41 -3.52 -3.14
CA SER A 351 17.96 -4.52 -4.11
C SER A 351 19.10 -5.00 -5.02
N ARG A 352 20.02 -4.12 -5.41
CA ARG A 352 21.19 -4.50 -6.23
C ARG A 352 22.18 -5.35 -5.43
N TYR A 353 22.32 -5.06 -4.13
CA TYR A 353 23.08 -5.90 -3.22
C TYR A 353 22.44 -7.30 -3.08
N ALA A 354 21.13 -7.35 -2.93
CA ALA A 354 20.38 -8.60 -2.88
C ALA A 354 20.54 -9.46 -4.16
N LEU A 355 20.64 -8.84 -5.34
CA LEU A 355 20.95 -9.53 -6.59
C LEU A 355 22.38 -10.15 -6.55
N ALA A 356 23.37 -9.42 -6.02
CA ALA A 356 24.73 -9.93 -5.86
C ALA A 356 24.76 -11.16 -4.93
N VAL A 357 24.02 -11.13 -3.83
CA VAL A 357 23.89 -12.27 -2.90
C VAL A 357 23.25 -13.48 -3.59
N GLN A 358 22.18 -13.29 -4.37
CA GLN A 358 21.54 -14.35 -5.14
C GLN A 358 22.50 -14.96 -6.18
N HIS A 359 23.22 -14.12 -6.92
CA HIS A 359 24.20 -14.56 -7.91
C HIS A 359 25.28 -15.44 -7.28
N GLN A 360 25.84 -15.04 -6.12
CA GLN A 360 26.85 -15.82 -5.41
C GLN A 360 26.33 -17.17 -4.88
N LYS A 361 25.03 -17.30 -4.68
CA LYS A 361 24.37 -18.59 -4.35
C LYS A 361 24.12 -19.45 -5.60
N GLY A 362 24.50 -18.98 -6.79
CA GLY A 362 24.28 -19.69 -8.06
C GLY A 362 22.84 -19.69 -8.55
N LEU A 363 22.04 -18.73 -8.07
CA LEU A 363 20.63 -18.60 -8.47
C LEU A 363 20.51 -17.72 -9.73
N ALA A 364 19.50 -18.02 -10.55
CA ALA A 364 19.12 -17.13 -11.65
C ALA A 364 18.69 -15.76 -11.10
N ILE A 365 19.14 -14.68 -11.75
CA ILE A 365 18.89 -13.29 -11.34
C ILE A 365 18.20 -12.46 -12.44
N ASP A 366 17.82 -13.09 -13.55
CA ASP A 366 17.21 -12.49 -14.74
C ASP A 366 15.76 -13.03 -14.99
N THR A 367 15.07 -13.42 -13.92
CA THR A 367 13.75 -14.04 -14.01
C THR A 367 12.71 -13.28 -13.17
N PRO A 368 11.41 -13.41 -13.44
CA PRO A 368 10.36 -12.86 -12.58
C PRO A 368 10.44 -13.34 -11.12
N VAL A 369 10.86 -14.59 -10.90
CA VAL A 369 11.05 -15.16 -9.56
C VAL A 369 12.20 -14.46 -8.84
N SER A 370 13.31 -14.20 -9.54
CA SER A 370 14.44 -13.47 -8.96
C SER A 370 14.08 -12.02 -8.60
N ALA A 371 13.24 -11.34 -9.40
CA ALA A 371 12.72 -10.02 -9.09
C ALA A 371 11.93 -10.01 -7.77
N MET A 372 11.06 -11.00 -7.55
CA MET A 372 10.32 -11.13 -6.29
C MET A 372 11.23 -11.49 -5.12
N ARG A 373 12.19 -12.38 -5.33
CA ARG A 373 13.20 -12.72 -4.32
C ARG A 373 14.00 -11.49 -3.93
N THR A 374 14.38 -10.65 -4.90
CA THR A 374 15.05 -9.37 -4.66
C THR A 374 14.22 -8.45 -3.77
N GLY A 375 12.93 -8.26 -4.08
CA GLY A 375 12.03 -7.48 -3.23
C GLY A 375 11.90 -8.03 -1.81
N CYS A 376 11.80 -9.37 -1.67
CA CYS A 376 11.76 -10.03 -0.37
C CYS A 376 13.06 -9.81 0.42
N LEU A 377 14.20 -10.05 -0.17
CA LEU A 377 15.50 -9.83 0.48
C LEU A 377 15.70 -8.36 0.86
N THR A 378 15.27 -7.41 0.02
CA THR A 378 15.26 -5.98 0.37
C THR A 378 14.45 -5.72 1.65
N GLY A 379 13.29 -6.34 1.78
CA GLY A 379 12.49 -6.27 3.01
C GLY A 379 13.21 -6.85 4.23
N VAL A 380 13.92 -7.98 4.08
CA VAL A 380 14.75 -8.57 5.17
C VAL A 380 15.83 -7.60 5.62
N ALA A 381 16.56 -6.98 4.68
CA ALA A 381 17.60 -6.01 5.04
C ALA A 381 17.01 -4.82 5.79
N GLN A 382 15.89 -4.30 5.34
CA GLN A 382 15.25 -3.16 5.99
C GLN A 382 14.67 -3.50 7.37
N ALA A 383 14.14 -4.71 7.57
CA ALA A 383 13.78 -5.17 8.90
C ALA A 383 14.99 -5.17 9.86
N ARG A 384 16.17 -5.57 9.38
CA ARG A 384 17.42 -5.50 10.15
C ARG A 384 17.88 -4.07 10.40
N MET A 385 17.72 -3.19 9.41
CA MET A 385 18.04 -1.76 9.56
C MET A 385 17.09 -1.04 10.53
N ALA A 386 15.94 -1.61 10.87
CA ALA A 386 15.09 -1.09 11.94
C ALA A 386 15.63 -1.36 13.36
N GLU A 387 16.58 -2.27 13.53
CA GLU A 387 17.19 -2.58 14.82
C GLU A 387 17.99 -1.40 15.37
N PRO A 388 18.01 -1.17 16.70
CA PRO A 388 18.55 0.06 17.30
C PRO A 388 20.04 0.33 17.04
N ASP A 389 20.84 -0.73 16.86
CA ASP A 389 22.32 -0.65 16.82
C ASP A 389 22.87 -0.53 15.37
N GLN A 390 22.02 -0.29 14.39
CA GLN A 390 22.46 -0.16 12.98
C GLN A 390 23.06 1.22 12.71
N ALA A 391 24.16 1.26 11.92
CA ALA A 391 24.82 2.49 11.49
C ALA A 391 23.92 3.33 10.55
N ILE A 392 23.13 2.66 9.71
CA ILE A 392 22.03 3.26 8.95
C ILE A 392 20.76 2.64 9.49
N ARG A 393 19.92 3.47 10.12
CA ARG A 393 18.70 3.04 10.75
C ARG A 393 17.50 3.61 10.04
N LEU A 394 16.48 2.76 9.83
CA LEU A 394 15.20 3.23 9.32
C LEU A 394 14.54 4.20 10.28
N SER A 395 13.89 5.21 9.73
CA SER A 395 13.04 6.17 10.42
C SER A 395 11.54 5.91 10.16
N ALA A 396 10.68 6.62 10.86
CA ALA A 396 9.26 6.58 10.56
C ALA A 396 8.99 7.14 9.15
N GLY A 397 8.21 6.42 8.36
CA GLY A 397 7.92 6.75 6.96
C GLY A 397 8.74 5.97 5.94
N ASP A 398 9.94 5.50 6.29
CA ASP A 398 10.83 4.81 5.34
C ASP A 398 10.20 3.58 4.69
N THR A 399 9.41 2.80 5.45
CA THR A 399 8.70 1.65 4.87
C THR A 399 7.58 2.07 3.91
N ASP A 400 6.94 3.21 4.16
CA ASP A 400 5.92 3.77 3.28
C ASP A 400 6.54 4.30 1.98
N GLU A 401 7.73 4.91 2.06
CA GLU A 401 8.53 5.31 0.89
C GLU A 401 8.95 4.11 0.05
N ALA A 402 9.39 3.02 0.68
CA ALA A 402 9.72 1.78 -0.03
C ALA A 402 8.51 1.20 -0.75
N ILE A 403 7.33 1.16 -0.10
CA ILE A 403 6.08 0.66 -0.68
C ILE A 403 5.63 1.54 -1.84
N SER A 404 5.70 2.86 -1.69
CA SER A 404 5.41 3.82 -2.75
C SER A 404 6.36 3.62 -3.95
N GLY A 405 7.66 3.45 -3.69
CA GLY A 405 8.65 3.15 -4.71
C GLY A 405 8.40 1.83 -5.44
N LEU A 406 8.01 0.77 -4.70
CA LEU A 406 7.64 -0.53 -5.30
C LEU A 406 6.41 -0.42 -6.20
N LEU A 407 5.49 0.47 -5.89
CA LEU A 407 4.30 0.70 -6.71
C LEU A 407 4.63 1.54 -7.95
N THR A 408 5.37 2.64 -7.80
CA THR A 408 5.63 3.64 -8.84
C THR A 408 6.73 3.20 -9.81
N ASN A 409 7.96 2.98 -9.34
CA ASN A 409 9.10 2.60 -10.18
C ASN A 409 9.44 1.10 -10.15
N GLY A 410 9.07 0.37 -9.09
CA GLY A 410 9.25 -1.06 -8.93
C GLY A 410 10.70 -1.56 -8.83
N LEU A 411 11.69 -0.67 -8.88
CA LEU A 411 13.12 -1.03 -9.02
C LEU A 411 13.64 -1.89 -7.87
N ALA A 412 13.11 -1.69 -6.66
CA ALA A 412 13.51 -2.48 -5.49
C ALA A 412 13.03 -3.95 -5.56
N ALA A 413 12.16 -4.29 -6.51
CA ALA A 413 11.71 -5.65 -6.81
C ALA A 413 11.83 -5.94 -8.32
N SER A 414 13.00 -5.65 -8.90
CA SER A 414 13.31 -5.93 -10.28
C SER A 414 14.41 -6.99 -10.39
N ASP A 415 14.53 -7.59 -11.56
CA ASP A 415 15.63 -8.49 -11.88
C ASP A 415 16.93 -7.72 -12.16
N VAL A 416 18.01 -8.44 -12.53
CA VAL A 416 19.32 -7.84 -12.81
C VAL A 416 19.31 -6.88 -14.00
N ASN A 417 18.37 -7.03 -14.91
CA ASN A 417 18.19 -6.19 -16.09
C ASN A 417 17.20 -5.01 -15.85
N GLY A 418 16.73 -4.84 -14.61
CA GLY A 418 15.73 -3.86 -14.28
C GLY A 418 14.31 -4.24 -14.74
N ALA A 419 14.11 -5.48 -15.21
CA ALA A 419 12.78 -5.93 -15.60
C ALA A 419 11.87 -6.09 -14.37
N LEU A 420 10.69 -5.48 -14.44
CA LEU A 420 9.69 -5.48 -13.37
C LEU A 420 8.74 -6.66 -13.56
N LEU A 421 8.30 -7.22 -12.45
CA LEU A 421 7.07 -8.00 -12.48
C LEU A 421 5.87 -7.05 -12.56
N GLY A 422 4.87 -7.35 -13.42
CA GLY A 422 3.83 -6.42 -13.80
C GLY A 422 3.02 -5.81 -12.64
N ALA A 423 2.63 -6.61 -11.64
CA ALA A 423 1.73 -6.14 -10.59
C ALA A 423 2.46 -5.56 -9.38
N GLY A 424 2.19 -4.29 -9.04
CA GLY A 424 2.65 -3.64 -7.81
C GLY A 424 2.22 -4.39 -6.55
N PHE A 425 1.03 -4.97 -6.56
CA PHE A 425 0.55 -5.86 -5.50
C PHE A 425 1.57 -6.97 -5.16
N SER A 426 2.08 -7.68 -6.16
CA SER A 426 3.04 -8.78 -5.95
C SER A 426 4.39 -8.26 -5.47
N ARG A 427 4.86 -7.12 -5.96
CA ARG A 427 6.10 -6.49 -5.52
C ARG A 427 6.05 -6.10 -4.04
N ILE A 428 4.96 -5.44 -3.63
CA ILE A 428 4.73 -5.06 -2.22
C ILE A 428 4.58 -6.31 -1.34
N LEU A 429 3.85 -7.34 -1.81
CA LEU A 429 3.71 -8.60 -1.06
C LEU A 429 5.05 -9.29 -0.84
N ALA A 430 5.94 -9.29 -1.83
CA ALA A 430 7.27 -9.86 -1.69
C ALA A 430 8.11 -9.11 -0.66
N TYR A 431 8.18 -7.79 -0.77
CA TYR A 431 8.87 -6.92 0.18
C TYR A 431 8.34 -7.10 1.62
N ARG A 432 7.03 -7.05 1.80
CA ARG A 432 6.39 -7.27 3.10
C ARG A 432 6.68 -8.66 3.68
N SER A 433 6.78 -9.68 2.84
CA SER A 433 7.18 -11.02 3.29
C SER A 433 8.59 -11.04 3.87
N GLY A 434 9.50 -10.21 3.34
CA GLY A 434 10.84 -10.02 3.86
C GLY A 434 10.87 -9.26 5.17
N LEU A 435 10.08 -8.18 5.29
CA LEU A 435 9.96 -7.43 6.55
C LEU A 435 9.53 -8.31 7.75
N GLN A 436 8.74 -9.35 7.49
CA GLN A 436 8.16 -10.23 8.50
C GLN A 436 8.91 -11.57 8.64
N GLY A 437 9.93 -11.81 7.83
CA GLY A 437 10.61 -13.07 7.72
C GLY A 437 12.12 -12.97 7.73
N ASP A 438 12.75 -13.95 7.11
CA ASP A 438 14.19 -14.02 6.94
C ASP A 438 14.57 -14.39 5.48
N ASP A 439 15.85 -14.41 5.19
CA ASP A 439 16.37 -14.75 3.87
C ASP A 439 16.03 -16.20 3.47
N ALA A 440 16.03 -17.14 4.40
CA ALA A 440 15.69 -18.54 4.12
C ALA A 440 14.22 -18.66 3.64
N GLN A 441 13.31 -17.91 4.24
CA GLN A 441 11.91 -17.84 3.81
C GLN A 441 11.77 -17.19 2.43
N CYS A 442 12.57 -16.17 2.10
CA CYS A 442 12.59 -15.57 0.76
C CYS A 442 13.00 -16.61 -0.30
N TYR A 443 14.06 -17.40 -0.04
CA TYR A 443 14.50 -18.45 -0.96
C TYR A 443 13.49 -19.60 -1.08
N GLN A 444 12.79 -19.93 0.01
CA GLN A 444 11.77 -20.96 -0.01
C GLN A 444 10.50 -20.52 -0.78
N ARG A 445 10.10 -19.27 -0.61
CA ARG A 445 8.89 -18.73 -1.23
C ARG A 445 9.07 -18.40 -2.70
N PHE A 446 10.27 -17.97 -3.08
CA PHE A 446 10.68 -17.60 -4.44
C PHE A 446 11.91 -18.43 -4.84
N PRO A 447 11.74 -19.73 -5.12
CA PRO A 447 12.82 -20.68 -5.35
C PRO A 447 13.62 -20.47 -6.64
#